data_89b979b13b8c8f27eca47e41ed118689
#
_entry.id   89b979b13b8c8f27eca47e41ed118689
#
_cell.length_a   1.000
_cell.length_b   1.000
_cell.length_c   1.000
_cell.angle_alpha   90.00
_cell.angle_beta   90.00
_cell.angle_gamma   90.00
#
_symmetry.space_group_name_H-M   'P 1'
#
loop_
_entity.id
_entity.type
_entity.pdbx_description
1 polymer ?
#
loop_
_entity_poly.entity_id
_entity_poly.type
_entity_poly.pdbx_seq_one_letter_code
_entity_poly.pdbx_strand_id
1 'polypeptide(L)'
;YKTQVEKILTANGRATGVRLYNDEIHNANWIISAADGHGTIFDMLDGEYTNRKIRKMYDGSLPTHQMCQVSMGVNRDMSAEPHWLTVLLDEPILLAGEERHELGIKHYCFDTSLAPPGKSVIELIVRTNYAYWQRIYGRRTYDTEQSQVSDIIIEHLDKVHPGIEADIEFVDEATPMSYEHYTGNWMGATSGWLLTGKTMPMMIMGVPKQLPGLSNFYMAGHWVEPGGTVTLAAASGKNTIQLICSSDGKYFETSLP
;
A
#
# COMPACT_ATOMS: atom_id res chain seq x y z
N TYR A 1 -4.22 19.06 -6.90
CA TYR A 1 -5.09 17.89 -6.73
C TYR A 1 -5.74 17.49 -8.04
N LYS A 2 -6.09 16.22 -8.21
CA LYS A 2 -6.66 15.65 -9.44
C LYS A 2 -5.77 15.85 -10.68
N THR A 3 -4.45 15.84 -10.46
CA THR A 3 -3.45 16.07 -11.50
C THR A 3 -2.39 14.98 -11.39
N GLN A 4 -2.22 14.19 -12.44
CA GLN A 4 -1.30 13.09 -12.48
C GLN A 4 -0.03 13.49 -13.23
N VAL A 5 1.14 13.15 -12.65
CA VAL A 5 2.43 13.29 -13.32
C VAL A 5 2.64 12.11 -14.27
N GLU A 6 2.97 12.41 -15.51
CA GLU A 6 3.29 11.42 -16.53
C GLU A 6 4.80 11.14 -16.59
N LYS A 7 5.63 12.21 -16.56
CA LYS A 7 7.08 12.10 -16.71
C LYS A 7 7.82 13.01 -15.75
N ILE A 8 8.97 12.55 -15.31
CA ILE A 8 9.98 13.37 -14.64
C ILE A 8 10.99 13.81 -15.69
N LEU A 9 11.10 15.12 -15.88
CA LEU A 9 11.97 15.72 -16.89
C LEU A 9 13.40 15.76 -16.38
N THR A 10 14.34 15.36 -17.21
CA THR A 10 15.77 15.32 -16.89
C THR A 10 16.61 15.98 -17.97
N ALA A 11 17.70 16.60 -17.56
CA ALA A 11 18.71 17.16 -18.48
C ALA A 11 20.10 16.96 -17.86
N ASN A 12 21.03 16.38 -18.60
CA ASN A 12 22.43 16.16 -18.17
C ASN A 12 22.54 15.47 -16.80
N GLY A 13 21.72 14.43 -16.54
CA GLY A 13 21.71 13.71 -15.26
C GLY A 13 21.15 14.51 -14.09
N ARG A 14 20.31 15.51 -14.35
CA ARG A 14 19.64 16.33 -13.34
C ARG A 14 18.14 16.34 -13.59
N ALA A 15 17.35 16.15 -12.54
CA ALA A 15 15.91 16.37 -12.61
C ALA A 15 15.61 17.87 -12.64
N THR A 16 14.76 18.29 -13.58
CA THR A 16 14.49 19.71 -13.87
C THR A 16 13.03 20.09 -13.71
N GLY A 17 12.11 19.12 -13.69
CA GLY A 17 10.68 19.36 -13.60
C GLY A 17 9.88 18.08 -13.79
N VAL A 18 8.59 18.27 -13.98
CA VAL A 18 7.64 17.20 -14.30
C VAL A 18 6.74 17.62 -15.46
N ARG A 19 6.30 16.64 -16.25
CA ARG A 19 5.22 16.79 -17.23
C ARG A 19 3.99 16.04 -16.73
N LEU A 20 2.85 16.69 -16.86
CA LEU A 20 1.55 16.14 -16.49
C LEU A 20 0.90 15.43 -17.68
N TYR A 21 -0.14 14.62 -17.43
CA TYR A 21 -0.90 13.96 -18.50
C TYR A 21 -1.62 14.90 -19.47
N ASN A 22 -1.78 16.16 -19.11
CA ASN A 22 -2.33 17.22 -19.98
C ASN A 22 -1.24 18.01 -20.73
N ASP A 23 0.00 17.48 -20.78
CA ASP A 23 1.19 18.08 -21.37
C ASP A 23 1.71 19.36 -20.69
N GLU A 24 1.12 19.76 -19.56
CA GLU A 24 1.60 20.89 -18.77
C GLU A 24 2.94 20.56 -18.11
N ILE A 25 3.90 21.50 -18.17
CA ILE A 25 5.24 21.33 -17.61
C ILE A 25 5.42 22.25 -16.41
N HIS A 26 5.89 21.66 -15.31
CA HIS A 26 6.28 22.38 -14.11
C HIS A 26 7.77 22.17 -13.84
N ASN A 27 8.54 23.25 -13.92
CA ASN A 27 9.97 23.24 -13.58
C ASN A 27 10.19 23.45 -12.09
N ALA A 28 11.20 22.76 -11.52
CA ALA A 28 11.54 22.88 -10.12
C ALA A 28 13.04 22.62 -9.88
N ASN A 29 13.57 23.17 -8.79
CA ASN A 29 14.95 22.93 -8.41
C ASN A 29 15.18 21.55 -7.79
N TRP A 30 14.17 20.99 -7.16
CA TRP A 30 14.15 19.67 -6.55
C TRP A 30 12.87 18.94 -6.93
N ILE A 31 13.01 17.67 -7.27
CA ILE A 31 11.89 16.78 -7.51
C ILE A 31 11.89 15.70 -6.42
N ILE A 32 10.78 15.54 -5.74
CA ILE A 32 10.57 14.50 -4.73
C ILE A 32 9.40 13.63 -5.19
N SER A 33 9.66 12.36 -5.48
CA SER A 33 8.60 11.40 -5.76
C SER A 33 8.21 10.65 -4.48
N ALA A 34 6.98 10.85 -4.04
CA ALA A 34 6.33 10.05 -3.01
C ALA A 34 5.30 9.06 -3.62
N ALA A 35 5.34 8.89 -4.93
CA ALA A 35 4.49 7.97 -5.68
C ALA A 35 5.03 6.53 -5.61
N ASP A 36 4.37 5.62 -6.32
CA ASP A 36 4.83 4.25 -6.49
C ASP A 36 6.27 4.17 -6.98
N GLY A 37 7.05 3.26 -6.39
CA GLY A 37 8.47 3.16 -6.69
C GLY A 37 8.77 2.60 -8.07
N HIS A 38 7.99 1.60 -8.52
CA HIS A 38 8.12 1.03 -9.87
C HIS A 38 7.71 2.07 -10.91
N GLY A 39 6.53 2.66 -10.77
CA GLY A 39 6.02 3.68 -11.67
C GLY A 39 6.95 4.91 -11.76
N THR A 40 7.52 5.36 -10.64
CA THR A 40 8.50 6.44 -10.62
C THR A 40 9.75 6.10 -11.44
N ILE A 41 10.31 4.90 -11.23
CA ILE A 41 11.60 4.51 -11.83
C ILE A 41 11.44 4.09 -13.29
N PHE A 42 10.44 3.25 -13.58
CA PHE A 42 10.37 2.59 -14.90
C PHE A 42 9.39 3.26 -15.86
N ASP A 43 8.37 3.97 -15.34
CA ASP A 43 7.38 4.63 -16.19
C ASP A 43 7.68 6.14 -16.32
N MET A 44 7.89 6.87 -15.21
CA MET A 44 8.15 8.31 -15.23
C MET A 44 9.58 8.67 -15.64
N LEU A 45 10.56 7.80 -15.39
CA LEU A 45 11.98 7.97 -15.72
C LEU A 45 12.50 6.98 -16.78
N ASP A 46 11.62 6.20 -17.42
CA ASP A 46 11.93 5.23 -18.48
C ASP A 46 12.98 4.17 -18.09
N GLY A 47 13.25 3.97 -16.80
CA GLY A 47 14.26 3.04 -16.29
C GLY A 47 15.70 3.46 -16.56
N GLU A 48 15.97 4.72 -16.98
CA GLU A 48 17.30 5.22 -17.34
C GLU A 48 18.25 5.24 -16.15
N TYR A 49 17.77 5.66 -14.98
CA TYR A 49 18.58 5.87 -13.78
C TYR A 49 18.58 4.65 -12.87
N THR A 50 18.89 3.48 -13.44
CA THR A 50 18.87 2.21 -12.72
C THR A 50 20.22 1.51 -12.75
N ASN A 51 20.42 0.59 -11.79
CA ASN A 51 21.52 -0.35 -11.78
C ASN A 51 20.99 -1.78 -11.55
N ARG A 52 21.87 -2.78 -11.55
CA ARG A 52 21.51 -4.18 -11.35
C ARG A 52 20.74 -4.40 -10.03
N LYS A 53 21.11 -3.68 -8.95
CA LYS A 53 20.46 -3.80 -7.64
C LYS A 53 19.01 -3.30 -7.70
N ILE A 54 18.77 -2.13 -8.28
CA ILE A 54 17.43 -1.56 -8.43
C ILE A 54 16.56 -2.48 -9.30
N ARG A 55 17.06 -2.91 -10.46
CA ARG A 55 16.30 -3.84 -11.33
C ARG A 55 15.97 -5.15 -10.63
N LYS A 56 16.88 -5.67 -9.79
CA LYS A 56 16.63 -6.87 -8.98
C LYS A 56 15.57 -6.65 -7.91
N MET A 57 15.46 -5.45 -7.34
CA MET A 57 14.42 -5.14 -6.37
C MET A 57 13.02 -5.19 -6.98
N TYR A 58 12.88 -4.76 -8.22
CA TYR A 58 11.60 -4.66 -8.92
C TYR A 58 11.35 -5.77 -9.96
N ASP A 59 12.05 -6.91 -9.89
CA ASP A 59 11.86 -8.04 -10.80
C ASP A 59 10.73 -9.00 -10.37
N GLY A 60 9.98 -8.66 -9.33
CA GLY A 60 8.90 -9.47 -8.78
C GLY A 60 9.35 -10.58 -7.82
N SER A 61 10.65 -10.75 -7.57
CA SER A 61 11.16 -11.79 -6.67
C SER A 61 11.09 -11.44 -5.18
N LEU A 62 10.97 -10.15 -4.85
CA LEU A 62 10.82 -9.68 -3.49
C LEU A 62 9.32 -9.54 -3.15
N PRO A 63 8.91 -10.01 -1.98
CA PRO A 63 7.51 -9.93 -1.58
C PRO A 63 7.09 -8.48 -1.26
N THR A 64 5.89 -8.13 -1.69
CA THR A 64 5.22 -6.86 -1.38
C THR A 64 3.97 -7.12 -0.52
N HIS A 65 3.44 -6.07 0.11
CA HIS A 65 2.20 -6.16 0.87
C HIS A 65 1.00 -6.25 -0.08
N GLN A 66 0.51 -7.45 -0.34
CA GLN A 66 -0.65 -7.72 -1.18
C GLN A 66 -1.76 -8.30 -0.33
N MET A 67 -2.92 -7.68 -0.38
CA MET A 67 -4.02 -7.98 0.53
C MET A 67 -5.36 -8.05 -0.21
N CYS A 68 -6.25 -8.92 0.26
CA CYS A 68 -7.68 -8.76 0.10
C CYS A 68 -8.23 -8.09 1.38
N GLN A 69 -9.16 -7.21 1.21
CA GLN A 69 -9.87 -6.53 2.28
C GLN A 69 -11.36 -6.73 2.08
N VAL A 70 -12.05 -7.12 3.14
CA VAL A 70 -13.51 -7.19 3.19
C VAL A 70 -13.96 -6.25 4.29
N SER A 71 -14.68 -5.21 3.91
CA SER A 71 -15.21 -4.19 4.82
C SER A 71 -16.73 -4.35 4.91
N MET A 72 -17.26 -4.33 6.12
CA MET A 72 -18.69 -4.55 6.39
C MET A 72 -19.27 -3.44 7.24
N GLY A 73 -20.45 -2.95 6.85
CA GLY A 73 -21.31 -2.17 7.71
C GLY A 73 -22.30 -3.09 8.40
N VAL A 74 -22.33 -3.09 9.74
CA VAL A 74 -23.18 -3.98 10.51
C VAL A 74 -24.16 -3.19 11.38
N ASN A 75 -25.41 -3.66 11.45
CA ASN A 75 -26.47 -3.12 12.31
C ASN A 75 -26.36 -3.68 13.74
N ARG A 76 -25.17 -3.54 14.32
CA ARG A 76 -24.82 -3.99 15.66
C ARG A 76 -23.84 -3.02 16.30
N ASP A 77 -24.04 -2.69 17.56
CA ASP A 77 -23.08 -1.94 18.36
C ASP A 77 -21.95 -2.87 18.81
N MET A 78 -20.75 -2.63 18.28
CA MET A 78 -19.53 -3.38 18.60
C MET A 78 -18.56 -2.57 19.48
N SER A 79 -19.06 -1.55 20.19
CA SER A 79 -18.22 -0.64 20.99
C SER A 79 -17.46 -1.32 22.14
N ALA A 80 -17.91 -2.51 22.55
CA ALA A 80 -17.25 -3.33 23.57
C ALA A 80 -16.10 -4.19 23.01
N GLU A 81 -16.00 -4.30 21.68
CA GLU A 81 -14.98 -5.13 21.03
C GLU A 81 -13.61 -4.45 20.97
N PRO A 82 -12.52 -5.22 21.05
CA PRO A 82 -11.19 -4.66 20.87
C PRO A 82 -11.01 -4.14 19.44
N HIS A 83 -10.26 -3.05 19.26
CA HIS A 83 -9.98 -2.49 17.94
C HIS A 83 -9.38 -3.52 16.96
N TRP A 84 -8.52 -4.41 17.45
CA TRP A 84 -7.91 -5.49 16.68
C TRP A 84 -8.04 -6.82 17.42
N LEU A 85 -8.55 -7.81 16.71
CA LEU A 85 -8.63 -9.18 17.17
C LEU A 85 -7.99 -10.10 16.13
N THR A 86 -7.07 -10.97 16.56
CA THR A 86 -6.55 -12.05 15.73
C THR A 86 -7.17 -13.36 16.20
N VAL A 87 -7.90 -14.00 15.30
CA VAL A 87 -8.55 -15.30 15.54
C VAL A 87 -7.69 -16.40 14.92
N LEU A 88 -7.24 -17.34 15.73
CA LEU A 88 -6.61 -18.55 15.26
C LEU A 88 -7.71 -19.52 14.81
N LEU A 89 -7.52 -20.14 13.66
CA LEU A 89 -8.48 -21.08 13.09
C LEU A 89 -8.12 -22.50 13.51
N ASP A 90 -9.11 -23.28 13.93
CA ASP A 90 -8.91 -24.69 14.29
C ASP A 90 -8.48 -25.52 13.06
N GLU A 91 -9.06 -25.22 11.91
CA GLU A 91 -8.69 -25.78 10.60
C GLU A 91 -8.33 -24.65 9.64
N PRO A 92 -7.29 -24.83 8.81
CA PRO A 92 -6.93 -23.80 7.83
C PRO A 92 -8.03 -23.63 6.78
N ILE A 93 -8.24 -22.39 6.36
CA ILE A 93 -9.15 -22.05 5.27
C ILE A 93 -8.38 -21.69 4.01
N LEU A 94 -8.93 -22.05 2.85
CA LEU A 94 -8.36 -21.69 1.55
C LEU A 94 -9.00 -20.38 1.08
N LEU A 95 -8.18 -19.32 1.01
CA LEU A 95 -8.62 -18.01 0.51
C LEU A 95 -7.71 -17.58 -0.65
N ALA A 96 -8.31 -17.30 -1.80
CA ALA A 96 -7.58 -16.83 -2.98
C ALA A 96 -6.35 -17.71 -3.33
N GLY A 97 -6.51 -19.02 -3.24
CA GLY A 97 -5.49 -20.01 -3.56
C GLY A 97 -4.39 -20.19 -2.50
N GLU A 98 -4.54 -19.61 -1.31
CA GLU A 98 -3.59 -19.74 -0.20
C GLU A 98 -4.28 -20.19 1.09
N GLU A 99 -3.63 -21.07 1.85
CA GLU A 99 -4.09 -21.49 3.18
C GLU A 99 -3.88 -20.38 4.21
N ARG A 100 -4.91 -20.17 5.06
CA ARG A 100 -4.88 -19.24 6.19
C ARG A 100 -5.19 -19.96 7.49
N HIS A 101 -4.36 -19.71 8.50
CA HIS A 101 -4.48 -20.27 9.83
C HIS A 101 -5.00 -19.24 10.85
N GLU A 102 -5.16 -18.00 10.43
CA GLU A 102 -5.63 -16.90 11.26
C GLU A 102 -6.42 -15.88 10.43
N LEU A 103 -7.34 -15.17 11.08
CA LEU A 103 -8.04 -14.00 10.55
C LEU A 103 -7.80 -12.80 11.46
N GLY A 104 -7.45 -11.68 10.85
CA GLY A 104 -7.35 -10.39 11.54
C GLY A 104 -8.66 -9.61 11.36
N ILE A 105 -9.33 -9.29 12.46
CA ILE A 105 -10.57 -8.53 12.49
C ILE A 105 -10.28 -7.16 13.10
N LYS A 106 -10.67 -6.10 12.41
CA LYS A 106 -10.64 -4.73 12.93
C LYS A 106 -12.04 -4.24 13.19
N HIS A 107 -12.27 -3.74 14.39
CA HIS A 107 -13.51 -3.06 14.76
C HIS A 107 -13.25 -1.56 14.85
N TYR A 108 -13.95 -0.78 14.01
CA TYR A 108 -13.79 0.69 13.94
C TYR A 108 -14.71 1.44 14.90
N CYS A 109 -15.16 0.78 15.97
CA CYS A 109 -16.04 1.33 16.99
C CYS A 109 -15.41 2.42 17.87
N PHE A 110 -14.09 2.60 17.80
CA PHE A 110 -13.39 3.68 18.51
C PHE A 110 -13.63 5.08 17.90
N ASP A 111 -14.11 5.15 16.67
CA ASP A 111 -14.44 6.41 15.99
C ASP A 111 -15.94 6.42 15.62
N THR A 112 -16.72 7.15 16.39
CA THR A 112 -18.17 7.25 16.22
C THR A 112 -18.59 8.00 14.94
N SER A 113 -17.66 8.58 14.19
CA SER A 113 -17.95 9.22 12.91
C SER A 113 -18.04 8.24 11.73
N LEU A 114 -17.56 7.01 11.92
CA LEU A 114 -17.46 6.00 10.86
C LEU A 114 -18.74 5.20 10.64
N ALA A 115 -19.67 5.21 11.62
CA ALA A 115 -20.97 4.54 11.49
C ALA A 115 -22.07 5.35 12.18
N PRO A 116 -23.35 5.18 11.78
CA PRO A 116 -24.48 5.73 12.52
C PRO A 116 -24.56 5.17 13.95
N PRO A 117 -25.22 5.86 14.90
CA PRO A 117 -25.41 5.35 16.26
C PRO A 117 -26.03 3.95 16.29
N GLY A 118 -25.45 3.05 17.10
CA GLY A 118 -25.87 1.65 17.23
C GLY A 118 -25.39 0.72 16.10
N LYS A 119 -24.62 1.25 15.15
CA LYS A 119 -24.01 0.48 14.06
C LYS A 119 -22.48 0.53 14.15
N SER A 120 -21.82 -0.37 13.44
CA SER A 120 -20.37 -0.45 13.44
C SER A 120 -19.82 -0.77 12.05
N VAL A 121 -18.52 -0.47 11.84
CA VAL A 121 -17.74 -0.92 10.70
C VAL A 121 -16.75 -1.98 11.16
N ILE A 122 -16.72 -3.09 10.45
CA ILE A 122 -15.76 -4.20 10.64
C ILE A 122 -14.96 -4.36 9.36
N GLU A 123 -13.66 -4.60 9.48
CA GLU A 123 -12.76 -4.86 8.37
C GLU A 123 -11.95 -6.12 8.66
N LEU A 124 -11.90 -7.02 7.70
CA LEU A 124 -10.99 -8.16 7.70
C LEU A 124 -9.99 -8.01 6.57
N ILE A 125 -8.72 -8.20 6.90
CA ILE A 125 -7.62 -8.11 5.95
C ILE A 125 -6.89 -9.44 5.91
N VAL A 126 -6.81 -10.05 4.73
CA VAL A 126 -6.08 -11.29 4.50
C VAL A 126 -5.01 -11.08 3.44
N ARG A 127 -3.81 -11.65 3.68
CA ARG A 127 -2.76 -11.65 2.67
C ARG A 127 -3.18 -12.47 1.48
N THR A 128 -2.71 -12.08 0.31
CA THR A 128 -2.99 -12.77 -0.95
C THR A 128 -1.83 -12.63 -1.91
N ASN A 129 -2.00 -13.13 -3.12
CA ASN A 129 -1.00 -13.10 -4.19
C ASN A 129 -1.54 -12.35 -5.42
N TYR A 130 -0.84 -11.29 -5.82
CA TYR A 130 -1.21 -10.49 -7.00
C TYR A 130 -1.35 -11.33 -8.26
N ALA A 131 -0.41 -12.27 -8.53
CA ALA A 131 -0.45 -13.08 -9.73
C ALA A 131 -1.68 -14.02 -9.81
N TYR A 132 -2.21 -14.42 -8.64
CA TYR A 132 -3.48 -15.17 -8.59
C TYR A 132 -4.63 -14.31 -9.14
N TRP A 133 -4.79 -13.09 -8.62
CA TRP A 133 -5.85 -12.17 -9.01
C TRP A 133 -5.70 -11.64 -10.43
N GLN A 134 -4.48 -11.30 -10.85
CA GLN A 134 -4.18 -10.86 -12.22
C GLN A 134 -4.58 -11.91 -13.26
N ARG A 135 -4.35 -13.20 -12.97
CA ARG A 135 -4.71 -14.31 -13.89
C ARG A 135 -6.20 -14.41 -14.16
N ILE A 136 -7.04 -14.05 -13.20
CA ILE A 136 -8.50 -14.15 -13.31
C ILE A 136 -9.18 -12.79 -13.57
N TYR A 137 -8.44 -11.69 -13.46
CA TYR A 137 -8.97 -10.34 -13.66
C TYR A 137 -9.57 -10.16 -15.04
N GLY A 138 -10.74 -9.49 -15.11
CA GLY A 138 -11.51 -9.32 -16.35
C GLY A 138 -12.25 -10.58 -16.83
N ARG A 139 -12.22 -11.68 -16.06
CA ARG A 139 -12.99 -12.89 -16.32
C ARG A 139 -14.20 -12.96 -15.39
N ARG A 140 -15.23 -13.70 -15.75
CA ARG A 140 -16.38 -13.99 -14.87
C ARG A 140 -15.98 -14.62 -13.53
N THR A 141 -14.87 -15.37 -13.52
CA THR A 141 -14.32 -16.01 -12.32
C THR A 141 -13.77 -15.02 -11.31
N TYR A 142 -13.46 -13.77 -11.70
CA TYR A 142 -12.97 -12.76 -10.78
C TYR A 142 -14.02 -12.34 -9.74
N ASP A 143 -15.20 -11.94 -10.22
CA ASP A 143 -16.30 -11.54 -9.33
C ASP A 143 -16.76 -12.70 -8.44
N THR A 144 -16.82 -13.92 -9.00
CA THR A 144 -17.16 -15.13 -8.24
C THR A 144 -16.14 -15.41 -7.12
N GLU A 145 -14.86 -15.33 -7.42
CA GLU A 145 -13.79 -15.57 -6.44
C GLU A 145 -13.79 -14.50 -5.35
N GLN A 146 -14.03 -13.25 -5.73
CA GLN A 146 -14.14 -12.12 -4.79
C GLN A 146 -15.27 -12.37 -3.80
N SER A 147 -16.48 -12.70 -4.29
CA SER A 147 -17.62 -13.04 -3.44
C SER A 147 -17.37 -14.29 -2.57
N GLN A 148 -16.69 -15.32 -3.10
CA GLN A 148 -16.34 -16.50 -2.29
C GLN A 148 -15.41 -16.17 -1.14
N VAL A 149 -14.46 -15.26 -1.33
CA VAL A 149 -13.59 -14.79 -0.23
C VAL A 149 -14.41 -14.11 0.85
N SER A 150 -15.38 -13.28 0.49
CA SER A 150 -16.26 -12.60 1.45
C SER A 150 -17.15 -13.59 2.17
N ASP A 151 -17.76 -14.55 1.46
CA ASP A 151 -18.65 -15.57 2.04
C ASP A 151 -17.91 -16.40 3.10
N ILE A 152 -16.70 -16.86 2.81
CA ILE A 152 -15.86 -17.62 3.74
C ILE A 152 -15.51 -16.75 4.96
N ILE A 153 -15.15 -15.49 4.76
CA ILE A 153 -14.82 -14.55 5.83
C ILE A 153 -16.04 -14.30 6.71
N ILE A 154 -17.22 -14.09 6.15
CA ILE A 154 -18.47 -13.86 6.88
C ILE A 154 -18.85 -15.09 7.71
N GLU A 155 -18.75 -16.29 7.13
CA GLU A 155 -19.00 -17.54 7.88
C GLU A 155 -18.10 -17.65 9.12
N HIS A 156 -16.83 -17.28 9.01
CA HIS A 156 -15.89 -17.34 10.14
C HIS A 156 -16.10 -16.18 11.11
N LEU A 157 -16.50 -15.01 10.63
CA LEU A 157 -16.89 -13.89 11.50
C LEU A 157 -18.12 -14.25 12.34
N ASP A 158 -19.08 -14.99 11.78
CA ASP A 158 -20.29 -15.43 12.51
C ASP A 158 -19.96 -16.44 13.63
N LYS A 159 -18.89 -17.23 13.49
CA LYS A 159 -18.39 -18.10 14.56
C LYS A 159 -17.81 -17.29 15.73
N VAL A 160 -17.22 -16.14 15.46
CA VAL A 160 -16.63 -15.24 16.45
C VAL A 160 -17.70 -14.36 17.10
N HIS A 161 -18.62 -13.85 16.29
CA HIS A 161 -19.72 -12.96 16.69
C HIS A 161 -21.07 -13.59 16.26
N PRO A 162 -21.61 -14.55 17.00
CA PRO A 162 -22.80 -15.29 16.59
C PRO A 162 -23.98 -14.40 16.18
N GLY A 163 -24.53 -14.68 15.00
CA GLY A 163 -25.63 -13.95 14.39
C GLY A 163 -25.24 -12.65 13.68
N ILE A 164 -23.94 -12.38 13.53
CA ILE A 164 -23.45 -11.14 12.85
C ILE A 164 -23.83 -11.11 11.37
N GLU A 165 -23.88 -12.27 10.71
CA GLU A 165 -24.25 -12.37 9.30
C GLU A 165 -25.62 -11.71 9.02
N ALA A 166 -26.61 -11.91 9.95
CA ALA A 166 -27.92 -11.30 9.81
C ALA A 166 -27.93 -9.77 10.03
N ASP A 167 -26.91 -9.22 10.66
CA ASP A 167 -26.77 -7.79 10.91
C ASP A 167 -25.95 -7.07 9.83
N ILE A 168 -25.36 -7.78 8.86
CA ILE A 168 -24.59 -7.18 7.75
C ILE A 168 -25.56 -6.44 6.82
N GLU A 169 -25.38 -5.14 6.68
CA GLU A 169 -26.15 -4.29 5.75
C GLU A 169 -25.39 -3.96 4.46
N PHE A 170 -24.06 -4.04 4.50
CA PHE A 170 -23.21 -3.65 3.39
C PHE A 170 -21.90 -4.44 3.44
N VAL A 171 -21.41 -4.89 2.27
CA VAL A 171 -20.09 -5.52 2.08
C VAL A 171 -19.38 -4.79 0.95
N ASP A 172 -18.13 -4.45 1.17
CA ASP A 172 -17.20 -3.92 0.16
C ASP A 172 -15.93 -4.76 0.13
N GLU A 173 -15.47 -5.06 -1.06
CA GLU A 173 -14.38 -6.00 -1.30
C GLU A 173 -13.29 -5.34 -2.12
N ALA A 174 -12.05 -5.39 -1.64
CA ALA A 174 -10.89 -4.96 -2.38
C ALA A 174 -9.87 -6.09 -2.52
N THR A 175 -9.33 -6.24 -3.72
CA THR A 175 -8.25 -7.18 -4.06
C THR A 175 -7.00 -6.40 -4.46
N PRO A 176 -5.85 -7.03 -4.71
CA PRO A 176 -4.70 -6.34 -5.28
C PRO A 176 -5.00 -5.58 -6.58
N MET A 177 -5.97 -6.05 -7.39
CA MET A 177 -6.39 -5.34 -8.60
C MET A 177 -7.11 -4.02 -8.28
N SER A 178 -7.92 -4.00 -7.21
CA SER A 178 -8.56 -2.76 -6.72
C SER A 178 -7.51 -1.76 -6.23
N TYR A 179 -6.54 -2.20 -5.44
CA TYR A 179 -5.45 -1.35 -4.97
C TYR A 179 -4.63 -0.78 -6.13
N GLU A 180 -4.25 -1.60 -7.12
CA GLU A 180 -3.53 -1.11 -8.30
C GLU A 180 -4.34 -0.07 -9.07
N HIS A 181 -5.63 -0.34 -9.29
CA HIS A 181 -6.52 0.56 -10.01
C HIS A 181 -6.65 1.94 -9.33
N TYR A 182 -6.88 1.97 -8.01
CA TYR A 182 -7.14 3.21 -7.28
C TYR A 182 -5.89 3.97 -6.86
N THR A 183 -4.77 3.27 -6.64
CA THR A 183 -3.55 3.90 -6.10
C THR A 183 -2.40 3.97 -7.09
N GLY A 184 -2.44 3.20 -8.17
CA GLY A 184 -1.33 3.04 -9.09
C GLY A 184 -0.13 2.29 -8.49
N ASN A 185 -0.27 1.69 -7.31
CA ASN A 185 0.83 0.96 -6.68
C ASN A 185 1.12 -0.35 -7.42
N TRP A 186 2.38 -0.56 -7.72
CA TRP A 186 2.89 -1.73 -8.42
C TRP A 186 2.47 -3.04 -7.75
N MET A 187 1.90 -3.95 -8.55
CA MET A 187 1.37 -5.24 -8.10
C MET A 187 0.30 -5.10 -6.99
N GLY A 188 -0.45 -4.02 -6.98
CA GLY A 188 -1.50 -3.77 -5.98
C GLY A 188 -0.99 -3.74 -4.54
N ALA A 189 0.27 -3.35 -4.34
CA ALA A 189 0.86 -3.31 -3.01
C ALA A 189 0.24 -2.21 -2.15
N THR A 190 -0.23 -2.56 -0.96
CA THR A 190 -0.83 -1.60 -0.03
C THR A 190 0.21 -0.71 0.65
N SER A 191 1.44 -1.22 0.86
CA SER A 191 2.48 -0.51 1.60
C SER A 191 3.93 -0.87 1.20
N GLY A 192 4.17 -1.22 -0.05
CA GLY A 192 5.50 -1.53 -0.58
C GLY A 192 6.02 -2.91 -0.14
N TRP A 193 7.28 -2.97 0.32
CA TRP A 193 7.95 -4.23 0.62
C TRP A 193 7.40 -4.91 1.88
N LEU A 194 7.02 -6.18 1.76
CA LEU A 194 6.66 -7.01 2.92
C LEU A 194 7.92 -7.38 3.70
N LEU A 195 7.89 -7.22 5.04
CA LEU A 195 8.99 -7.62 5.90
C LEU A 195 9.11 -9.13 6.01
N THR A 196 10.20 -9.65 5.47
CA THR A 196 10.56 -11.06 5.49
C THR A 196 12.07 -11.19 5.64
N GLY A 197 12.60 -12.40 5.82
CA GLY A 197 14.04 -12.63 5.82
C GLY A 197 14.73 -12.12 4.54
N LYS A 198 14.04 -12.10 3.40
CA LYS A 198 14.58 -11.58 2.13
C LYS A 198 14.66 -10.05 2.08
N THR A 199 13.74 -9.35 2.71
CA THR A 199 13.62 -7.87 2.68
C THR A 199 14.17 -7.21 3.93
N MET A 200 14.40 -7.94 5.01
CA MET A 200 15.00 -7.43 6.25
C MET A 200 16.30 -6.65 6.03
N PRO A 201 17.23 -7.08 5.15
CA PRO A 201 18.43 -6.27 4.85
C PRO A 201 18.11 -4.87 4.31
N MET A 202 16.98 -4.68 3.64
CA MET A 202 16.57 -3.36 3.14
C MET A 202 16.19 -2.41 4.28
N MET A 203 15.60 -2.93 5.37
CA MET A 203 15.33 -2.13 6.56
C MET A 203 16.60 -1.74 7.31
N ILE A 204 17.52 -2.69 7.46
CA ILE A 204 18.75 -2.47 8.25
C ILE A 204 19.72 -1.55 7.52
N MET A 205 19.93 -1.77 6.23
CA MET A 205 20.86 -1.02 5.40
C MET A 205 20.24 0.25 4.77
N GLY A 206 18.91 0.37 4.82
CA GLY A 206 18.14 1.37 4.08
C GLY A 206 18.05 1.09 2.58
N VAL A 207 17.06 1.71 1.95
CA VAL A 207 16.93 1.78 0.50
C VAL A 207 17.37 3.17 0.06
N PRO A 208 18.28 3.29 -0.91
CA PRO A 208 18.71 4.60 -1.40
C PRO A 208 17.50 5.44 -1.86
N LYS A 209 17.43 6.67 -1.37
CA LYS A 209 16.40 7.64 -1.76
C LYS A 209 16.74 8.36 -3.07
N GLN A 210 17.97 8.24 -3.54
CA GLN A 210 18.44 8.78 -4.82
C GLN A 210 18.70 7.67 -5.82
N LEU A 211 18.48 7.96 -7.09
CA LEU A 211 18.81 7.07 -8.20
C LEU A 211 20.21 7.34 -8.72
N PRO A 212 20.93 6.31 -9.19
CA PRO A 212 22.30 6.47 -9.67
C PRO A 212 22.36 7.39 -10.91
N GLY A 213 23.22 8.40 -10.84
CA GLY A 213 23.42 9.33 -11.95
C GLY A 213 22.34 10.42 -12.10
N LEU A 214 21.34 10.47 -11.19
CA LEU A 214 20.31 11.50 -11.20
C LEU A 214 20.46 12.41 -10.00
N SER A 215 20.79 13.67 -10.24
CA SER A 215 20.84 14.72 -9.22
C SER A 215 19.53 15.48 -9.12
N ASN A 216 19.30 16.20 -8.02
CA ASN A 216 18.11 16.98 -7.73
C ASN A 216 16.80 16.17 -7.72
N PHE A 217 16.92 14.87 -7.42
CA PHE A 217 15.81 13.94 -7.35
C PHE A 217 15.91 13.09 -6.08
N TYR A 218 14.80 12.92 -5.42
CA TYR A 218 14.66 12.02 -4.27
C TYR A 218 13.34 11.25 -4.33
N MET A 219 13.38 10.04 -3.81
CA MET A 219 12.18 9.25 -3.51
C MET A 219 11.89 9.33 -2.01
N ALA A 220 10.61 9.37 -1.65
CA ALA A 220 10.12 9.30 -0.29
C ALA A 220 8.98 8.26 -0.19
N GLY A 221 8.60 7.90 1.03
CA GLY A 221 7.51 6.94 1.27
C GLY A 221 8.00 5.52 1.48
N HIS A 222 7.05 4.60 1.50
CA HIS A 222 7.26 3.19 1.89
C HIS A 222 8.11 2.37 0.92
N TRP A 223 8.30 2.81 -0.33
CA TRP A 223 9.16 2.13 -1.28
C TRP A 223 10.66 2.33 -1.00
N VAL A 224 11.03 3.39 -0.27
CA VAL A 224 12.40 3.70 0.14
C VAL A 224 12.60 3.71 1.65
N GLU A 225 11.53 3.59 2.41
CA GLU A 225 11.53 3.38 3.86
C GLU A 225 10.62 2.18 4.17
N PRO A 226 11.10 0.93 4.01
CA PRO A 226 10.30 -0.28 4.21
C PRO A 226 9.73 -0.38 5.63
N GLY A 227 8.57 -1.02 5.77
CA GLY A 227 7.92 -1.26 7.07
C GLY A 227 6.43 -0.97 7.09
N GLY A 228 5.90 -0.34 6.02
CA GLY A 228 4.47 -0.29 5.73
C GLY A 228 3.61 0.48 6.72
N THR A 229 4.16 1.47 7.45
CA THR A 229 3.39 2.26 8.39
C THR A 229 3.37 3.74 7.99
N VAL A 230 2.29 4.46 8.36
CA VAL A 230 2.17 5.92 8.17
C VAL A 230 3.34 6.66 8.85
N THR A 231 3.75 6.21 10.03
CA THR A 231 4.87 6.80 10.77
C THR A 231 6.18 6.71 9.99
N LEU A 232 6.48 5.55 9.40
CA LEU A 232 7.69 5.38 8.57
C LEU A 232 7.62 6.19 7.28
N ALA A 233 6.45 6.29 6.66
CA ALA A 233 6.26 7.13 5.47
C ALA A 233 6.50 8.62 5.80
N ALA A 234 5.99 9.10 6.95
CA ALA A 234 6.25 10.45 7.43
C ALA A 234 7.74 10.69 7.76
N ALA A 235 8.38 9.72 8.44
CA ALA A 235 9.82 9.74 8.71
C ALA A 235 10.63 9.78 7.41
N SER A 236 10.20 9.06 6.37
CA SER A 236 10.83 9.10 5.05
C SER A 236 10.83 10.51 4.45
N GLY A 237 9.72 11.23 4.55
CA GLY A 237 9.63 12.62 4.12
C GLY A 237 10.64 13.53 4.87
N LYS A 238 10.67 13.43 6.22
CA LYS A 238 11.64 14.15 7.05
C LYS A 238 13.07 13.83 6.62
N ASN A 239 13.43 12.56 6.50
CA ASN A 239 14.77 12.13 6.11
C ASN A 239 15.15 12.66 4.71
N THR A 240 14.21 12.72 3.79
CA THR A 240 14.41 13.28 2.44
C THR A 240 14.74 14.77 2.52
N ILE A 241 14.01 15.55 3.30
CA ILE A 241 14.29 16.99 3.48
C ILE A 241 15.64 17.21 4.15
N GLN A 242 16.02 16.38 5.13
CA GLN A 242 17.36 16.44 5.74
C GLN A 242 18.48 16.24 4.70
N LEU A 243 18.30 15.29 3.76
CA LEU A 243 19.26 15.07 2.67
C LEU A 243 19.35 16.30 1.74
N ILE A 244 18.22 16.92 1.41
CA ILE A 244 18.18 18.14 0.59
C ILE A 244 18.88 19.29 1.30
N CYS A 245 18.57 19.54 2.59
CA CYS A 245 19.23 20.58 3.37
C CYS A 245 20.75 20.37 3.43
N SER A 246 21.17 19.13 3.66
CA SER A 246 22.61 18.78 3.66
C SER A 246 23.26 19.05 2.30
N SER A 247 22.58 18.70 1.19
CA SER A 247 23.05 18.97 -0.17
C SER A 247 23.17 20.47 -0.46
N ASP A 248 22.30 21.30 0.10
CA ASP A 248 22.31 22.76 -0.03
C ASP A 248 23.22 23.44 0.98
N GLY A 249 23.96 22.70 1.83
CA GLY A 249 24.79 23.23 2.89
C GLY A 249 24.03 23.95 4.00
N LYS A 250 22.75 23.57 4.21
CA LYS A 250 21.83 24.15 5.21
C LYS A 250 21.60 23.18 6.37
N TYR A 251 21.38 23.73 7.55
CA TYR A 251 20.88 22.92 8.66
C TYR A 251 19.39 22.62 8.48
N PHE A 252 19.02 21.39 8.87
CA PHE A 252 17.62 21.04 9.00
C PHE A 252 17.11 21.46 10.38
N GLU A 253 16.16 22.37 10.41
CA GLU A 253 15.49 22.81 11.62
C GLU A 253 14.02 22.40 11.60
N THR A 254 13.54 21.81 12.70
CA THR A 254 12.10 21.62 12.93
C THR A 254 11.64 22.74 13.85
N SER A 255 10.90 23.71 13.34
CA SER A 255 10.04 24.50 14.19
C SER A 255 8.84 23.64 14.58
N LEU A 256 8.82 23.13 15.80
CA LEU A 256 7.55 22.68 16.37
C LEU A 256 6.72 23.94 16.62
N PRO A 257 5.42 23.93 16.23
CA PRO A 257 4.52 25.03 16.57
C PRO A 257 4.35 25.16 18.08
#